data_fe9001955cf39a4edb64258d9b86f825
#
_entry.id   fe9001955cf39a4edb64258d9b86f825
#
_cell.length_a   1.000
_cell.length_b   1.000
_cell.length_c   1.000
_cell.angle_alpha   90.00
_cell.angle_beta   90.00
_cell.angle_gamma   90.00
#
_symmetry.space_group_name_H-M   'P 1'
#
loop_
_entity.id
_entity.type
_entity.pdbx_description
1 polymer ?
#
loop_
_entity_poly.entity_id
_entity_poly.type
_entity_poly.pdbx_seq_one_letter_code
_entity_poly.pdbx_strand_id
1 'polypeptide(L)'
;LSFQGFRYIKLENWPGEIRLEDFTAIVVHSEMKRTGWFECSHPGINKLFENIVWGQRGNFLDVPTDCPQRDERLGWTGDAQVFVRTAALNYDVYRFFTKWLADLALEQAEDGSVPHVIPDALGGKGGSAAWSDAAVICPWQLYLTYGNKEILAAQFESMRRWVEYMRNHSRRYIWKKGHHFGDWLC
;
A
#
# COMPACT_ATOMS: atom_id res chain seq x y z
N LEU A 1 -0.15 3.11 22.77
CA LEU A 1 0.52 4.00 21.81
C LEU A 1 -0.19 3.91 20.49
N SER A 2 -0.46 5.06 19.88
CA SER A 2 -1.12 5.18 18.58
C SER A 2 -0.34 6.19 17.74
N PHE A 3 -0.42 6.06 16.41
CA PHE A 3 0.13 7.05 15.48
C PHE A 3 -1.00 7.52 14.55
N GLN A 4 -0.94 8.78 14.16
CA GLN A 4 -1.93 9.39 13.24
C GLN A 4 -1.26 10.51 12.44
N GLY A 5 -1.70 10.71 11.21
CA GLY A 5 -1.43 11.94 10.49
C GLY A 5 -2.25 13.08 11.08
N PHE A 6 -1.63 14.22 11.34
CA PHE A 6 -2.32 15.39 11.89
C PHE A 6 -1.73 16.67 11.32
N ARG A 7 -2.51 17.74 11.38
CA ARG A 7 -2.08 19.09 11.02
C ARG A 7 -2.12 20.05 12.21
N TYR A 8 -3.03 19.80 13.13
CA TYR A 8 -3.22 20.60 14.32
C TYR A 8 -3.37 19.72 15.53
N ILE A 9 -2.86 20.19 16.68
CA ILE A 9 -2.99 19.55 17.99
C ILE A 9 -3.75 20.51 18.88
N LYS A 10 -4.84 20.05 19.49
CA LYS A 10 -5.56 20.77 20.55
C LYS A 10 -5.16 20.18 21.91
N LEU A 11 -4.82 21.05 22.84
CA LEU A 11 -4.49 20.67 24.21
C LEU A 11 -5.61 21.17 25.15
N GLU A 12 -6.08 20.29 26.00
CA GLU A 12 -7.09 20.60 27.02
C GLU A 12 -6.61 20.08 28.38
N ASN A 13 -6.93 20.82 29.46
CA ASN A 13 -6.59 20.44 30.82
C ASN A 13 -5.09 20.23 31.08
N TRP A 14 -4.23 20.98 30.40
CA TRP A 14 -2.78 20.90 30.61
C TRP A 14 -2.42 21.42 31.99
N PRO A 15 -1.63 20.70 32.82
CA PRO A 15 -1.22 21.14 34.13
C PRO A 15 -0.04 22.12 34.04
N GLY A 16 -0.33 23.41 34.18
CA GLY A 16 0.70 24.44 34.20
C GLY A 16 0.78 25.29 32.94
N GLU A 17 1.92 25.94 32.71
CA GLU A 17 2.17 26.75 31.53
C GLU A 17 2.52 25.88 30.33
N ILE A 18 1.93 26.15 29.17
CA ILE A 18 2.22 25.42 27.93
C ILE A 18 3.44 26.06 27.25
N ARG A 19 4.48 25.28 27.02
CA ARG A 19 5.63 25.69 26.21
C ARG A 19 5.74 24.85 24.95
N LEU A 20 6.16 25.45 23.85
CA LEU A 20 6.32 24.75 22.58
C LEU A 20 7.37 23.63 22.67
N GLU A 21 8.40 23.84 23.48
CA GLU A 21 9.51 22.89 23.71
C GLU A 21 9.07 21.59 24.41
N ASP A 22 7.91 21.60 25.08
CA ASP A 22 7.36 20.41 25.74
C ASP A 22 6.78 19.38 24.75
N PHE A 23 6.70 19.76 23.47
CA PHE A 23 6.08 18.92 22.42
C PHE A 23 7.05 18.62 21.30
N THR A 24 7.18 17.34 20.98
CA THR A 24 7.98 16.87 19.86
C THR A 24 7.13 16.01 18.93
N ALA A 25 7.00 16.42 17.68
CA ALA A 25 6.39 15.60 16.65
C ALA A 25 7.38 14.53 16.17
N ILE A 26 7.02 13.27 16.31
CA ILE A 26 7.86 12.14 15.89
C ILE A 26 7.31 11.60 14.59
N VAL A 27 8.12 11.61 13.53
CA VAL A 27 7.79 10.98 12.24
C VAL A 27 8.11 9.50 12.35
N VAL A 28 7.08 8.68 12.19
CA VAL A 28 7.19 7.21 12.25
C VAL A 28 6.92 6.62 10.87
N HIS A 29 7.83 5.82 10.36
CA HIS A 29 7.70 5.11 9.11
C HIS A 29 8.66 3.91 9.05
N SER A 30 8.42 2.95 8.16
CA SER A 30 9.38 1.90 7.85
C SER A 30 10.66 2.52 7.25
N GLU A 31 11.81 1.99 7.64
CA GLU A 31 13.08 2.45 7.06
C GLU A 31 13.16 2.07 5.58
N MET A 32 13.29 3.07 4.74
CA MET A 32 13.45 2.93 3.31
C MET A 32 14.48 3.95 2.82
N LYS A 33 15.49 3.47 2.09
CA LYS A 33 16.49 4.35 1.50
C LYS A 33 15.85 5.17 0.38
N ARG A 34 15.98 6.49 0.44
CA ARG A 34 15.56 7.35 -0.65
C ARG A 34 16.42 7.14 -1.88
N THR A 35 15.79 6.98 -3.04
CA THR A 35 16.44 6.71 -4.33
C THR A 35 16.00 7.66 -5.43
N GLY A 36 14.91 8.41 -5.23
CA GLY A 36 14.36 9.33 -6.21
C GLY A 36 14.31 10.78 -5.75
N TRP A 37 14.71 11.68 -6.63
CA TRP A 37 14.61 13.12 -6.46
C TRP A 37 14.11 13.74 -7.76
N PHE A 38 13.30 14.77 -7.61
CA PHE A 38 12.77 15.51 -8.76
C PHE A 38 12.75 16.99 -8.43
N GLU A 39 13.15 17.81 -9.39
CA GLU A 39 13.06 19.25 -9.35
C GLU A 39 12.79 19.79 -10.76
N CYS A 40 11.96 20.82 -10.86
CA CYS A 40 11.69 21.53 -12.10
C CYS A 40 11.49 23.03 -11.82
N SER A 41 11.33 23.82 -12.88
CA SER A 41 11.13 25.28 -12.76
C SER A 41 9.77 25.69 -12.18
N HIS A 42 8.81 24.77 -12.06
CA HIS A 42 7.47 25.06 -11.56
C HIS A 42 7.33 24.72 -10.06
N PRO A 43 7.23 25.72 -9.16
CA PRO A 43 7.25 25.51 -7.72
C PRO A 43 6.09 24.63 -7.21
N GLY A 44 4.91 24.74 -7.82
CA GLY A 44 3.75 23.89 -7.47
C GLY A 44 3.98 22.41 -7.76
N ILE A 45 4.70 22.07 -8.84
CA ILE A 45 5.04 20.67 -9.15
C ILE A 45 6.08 20.14 -8.16
N ASN A 46 7.07 20.95 -7.80
CA ASN A 46 8.05 20.57 -6.77
C ASN A 46 7.34 20.32 -5.44
N LYS A 47 6.38 21.18 -5.08
CA LYS A 47 5.58 20.99 -3.87
C LYS A 47 4.70 19.73 -3.90
N LEU A 48 4.12 19.41 -5.06
CA LEU A 48 3.38 18.16 -5.27
C LEU A 48 4.30 16.94 -5.06
N PHE A 49 5.51 16.96 -5.62
CA PHE A 49 6.47 15.88 -5.42
C PHE A 49 6.84 15.69 -3.94
N GLU A 50 7.12 16.77 -3.22
CA GLU A 50 7.34 16.71 -1.77
C GLU A 50 6.15 16.08 -1.02
N ASN A 51 4.93 16.48 -1.38
CA ASN A 51 3.71 15.94 -0.76
C ASN A 51 3.57 14.44 -1.03
N ILE A 52 3.88 13.96 -2.24
CA ILE A 52 3.88 12.53 -2.58
C ILE A 52 4.90 11.77 -1.72
N VAL A 53 6.11 12.31 -1.58
CA VAL A 53 7.17 11.71 -0.74
C VAL A 53 6.75 11.62 0.73
N TRP A 54 6.15 12.68 1.26
CA TRP A 54 5.63 12.70 2.64
C TRP A 54 4.41 11.79 2.81
N GLY A 55 3.52 11.74 1.83
CA GLY A 55 2.39 10.82 1.81
C GLY A 55 2.85 9.37 1.87
N GLN A 56 3.86 9.00 1.07
CA GLN A 56 4.44 7.66 1.12
C GLN A 56 5.02 7.33 2.49
N ARG A 57 5.79 8.24 3.10
CA ARG A 57 6.35 8.03 4.44
C ARG A 57 5.26 7.84 5.49
N GLY A 58 4.21 8.67 5.45
CA GLY A 58 3.11 8.59 6.42
C GLY A 58 2.28 7.31 6.30
N ASN A 59 2.24 6.70 5.11
CA ASN A 59 1.46 5.48 4.86
C ASN A 59 2.30 4.19 4.91
N PHE A 60 3.62 4.26 4.77
CA PHE A 60 4.48 3.07 4.75
C PHE A 60 5.08 2.83 6.13
N LEU A 61 4.25 2.27 7.01
CA LEU A 61 4.65 1.81 8.33
C LEU A 61 4.22 0.34 8.47
N ASP A 62 5.17 -0.56 8.33
CA ASP A 62 5.03 -2.01 8.31
C ASP A 62 4.23 -2.56 7.11
N VAL A 63 3.13 -1.93 6.75
CA VAL A 63 2.29 -2.24 5.56
C VAL A 63 2.00 -0.97 4.76
N PRO A 64 1.68 -1.07 3.45
CA PRO A 64 1.32 0.09 2.63
C PRO A 64 -0.14 0.49 2.91
N THR A 65 -0.35 1.33 3.93
CA THR A 65 -1.68 1.75 4.32
C THR A 65 -2.29 2.77 3.34
N ASP A 66 -3.61 2.79 3.27
CA ASP A 66 -4.39 3.72 2.44
C ASP A 66 -4.36 5.16 2.98
N CYS A 67 -4.34 5.32 4.30
CA CYS A 67 -4.42 6.62 4.94
C CYS A 67 -3.73 6.62 6.32
N PRO A 68 -3.05 7.75 6.73
CA PRO A 68 -2.41 7.82 8.03
C PRO A 68 -3.25 8.57 9.09
N GLN A 69 -4.39 9.19 8.72
CA GLN A 69 -5.04 10.22 9.54
C GLN A 69 -6.40 9.84 10.13
N ARG A 70 -6.93 8.67 9.82
CA ARG A 70 -8.26 8.21 10.31
C ARG A 70 -8.21 6.77 10.77
N ASP A 71 -9.30 6.32 11.38
CA ASP A 71 -9.47 4.93 11.83
C ASP A 71 -9.77 4.00 10.65
N GLU A 72 -8.78 3.73 9.88
CA GLU A 72 -8.71 2.75 8.80
C GLU A 72 -7.27 2.23 8.78
N ARG A 73 -6.34 2.87 8.09
CA ARG A 73 -4.91 2.52 8.07
C ARG A 73 -4.67 1.05 7.78
N LEU A 74 -5.34 0.57 6.75
CA LEU A 74 -5.28 -0.82 6.31
C LEU A 74 -4.40 -0.94 5.05
N GLY A 75 -3.75 -2.09 4.91
CA GLY A 75 -2.94 -2.40 3.73
C GLY A 75 -3.81 -2.77 2.53
N TRP A 76 -4.56 -1.82 1.98
CA TRP A 76 -5.43 -2.03 0.83
C TRP A 76 -4.64 -2.43 -0.41
N THR A 77 -5.04 -3.55 -1.00
CA THR A 77 -4.36 -4.14 -2.15
C THR A 77 -4.52 -3.30 -3.42
N GLY A 78 -5.68 -2.67 -3.61
CA GLY A 78 -5.92 -1.74 -4.71
C GLY A 78 -4.98 -0.55 -4.68
N ASP A 79 -4.87 0.10 -3.52
CA ASP A 79 -3.99 1.25 -3.31
C ASP A 79 -2.52 0.88 -3.51
N ALA A 80 -2.10 -0.24 -2.91
CA ALA A 80 -0.73 -0.72 -3.01
C ALA A 80 -0.31 -0.97 -4.47
N GLN A 81 -1.15 -1.63 -5.27
CA GLN A 81 -0.81 -1.95 -6.66
C GLN A 81 -0.71 -0.71 -7.55
N VAL A 82 -1.57 0.28 -7.33
CA VAL A 82 -1.52 1.53 -8.10
C VAL A 82 -0.28 2.33 -7.75
N PHE A 83 0.11 2.33 -6.48
CA PHE A 83 1.20 3.16 -5.97
C PHE A 83 2.59 2.51 -6.03
N VAL A 84 2.71 1.18 -6.12
CA VAL A 84 3.99 0.46 -6.03
C VAL A 84 5.06 1.00 -6.97
N ARG A 85 4.71 1.38 -8.20
CA ARG A 85 5.65 1.95 -9.16
C ARG A 85 6.16 3.32 -8.72
N THR A 86 5.27 4.19 -8.27
CA THR A 86 5.64 5.51 -7.72
C THR A 86 6.49 5.35 -6.47
N ALA A 87 6.11 4.43 -5.58
CA ALA A 87 6.86 4.12 -4.38
C ALA A 87 8.30 3.72 -4.68
N ALA A 88 8.49 2.85 -5.68
CA ALA A 88 9.80 2.36 -6.10
C ALA A 88 10.67 3.42 -6.81
N LEU A 89 10.05 4.46 -7.39
CA LEU A 89 10.78 5.61 -7.93
C LEU A 89 11.31 6.53 -6.82
N ASN A 90 10.60 6.64 -5.71
CA ASN A 90 10.94 7.53 -4.60
C ASN A 90 11.95 6.91 -3.63
N TYR A 91 11.76 5.62 -3.32
CA TYR A 91 12.51 4.89 -2.31
C TYR A 91 12.85 3.47 -2.77
N ASP A 92 13.88 2.89 -2.18
CA ASP A 92 14.09 1.44 -2.25
C ASP A 92 13.04 0.75 -1.37
N VAL A 93 12.02 0.23 -2.02
CA VAL A 93 10.88 -0.44 -1.35
C VAL A 93 10.91 -1.95 -1.53
N TYR A 94 12.02 -2.52 -2.06
CA TYR A 94 12.09 -3.94 -2.37
C TYR A 94 11.79 -4.81 -1.15
N ARG A 95 12.48 -4.57 -0.04
CA ARG A 95 12.28 -5.35 1.20
C ARG A 95 10.90 -5.14 1.81
N PHE A 96 10.40 -3.90 1.78
CA PHE A 96 9.08 -3.55 2.29
C PHE A 96 7.98 -4.33 1.59
N PHE A 97 7.95 -4.29 0.26
CA PHE A 97 6.96 -5.03 -0.51
C PHE A 97 7.21 -6.54 -0.52
N THR A 98 8.44 -7.01 -0.47
CA THR A 98 8.72 -8.46 -0.36
C THR A 98 8.12 -9.05 0.91
N LYS A 99 8.22 -8.35 2.04
CA LYS A 99 7.56 -8.74 3.30
C LYS A 99 6.05 -8.75 3.14
N TRP A 100 5.45 -7.65 2.69
CA TRP A 100 4.01 -7.53 2.54
C TRP A 100 3.42 -8.54 1.54
N LEU A 101 4.12 -8.85 0.47
CA LEU A 101 3.71 -9.88 -0.49
C LEU A 101 3.81 -11.30 0.08
N ALA A 102 4.73 -11.54 1.00
CA ALA A 102 4.77 -12.81 1.73
C ALA A 102 3.54 -12.97 2.62
N ASP A 103 3.12 -11.90 3.31
CA ASP A 103 1.88 -11.90 4.09
C ASP A 103 0.66 -12.13 3.17
N LEU A 104 0.60 -11.46 2.02
CA LEU A 104 -0.46 -11.65 1.02
C LEU A 104 -0.57 -13.11 0.58
N ALA A 105 0.56 -13.75 0.28
CA ALA A 105 0.56 -15.14 -0.17
C ALA A 105 0.11 -16.11 0.94
N LEU A 106 0.42 -15.81 2.21
CA LEU A 106 -0.02 -16.59 3.36
C LEU A 106 -1.52 -16.45 3.63
N GLU A 107 -2.08 -15.28 3.40
CA GLU A 107 -3.49 -14.98 3.66
C GLU A 107 -4.41 -15.21 2.46
N GLN A 108 -3.84 -15.55 1.31
CA GLN A 108 -4.62 -15.92 0.12
C GLN A 108 -5.49 -17.15 0.41
N ALA A 109 -6.80 -17.02 0.19
CA ALA A 109 -7.77 -18.07 0.49
C ALA A 109 -7.57 -19.35 -0.36
N GLU A 110 -8.12 -20.47 0.09
CA GLU A 110 -7.97 -21.76 -0.58
C GLU A 110 -8.46 -21.76 -2.03
N ASP A 111 -9.50 -21.00 -2.34
CA ASP A 111 -10.04 -20.84 -3.69
C ASP A 111 -9.17 -19.97 -4.61
N GLY A 112 -8.12 -19.34 -4.06
CA GLY A 112 -7.20 -18.46 -4.77
C GLY A 112 -7.58 -16.97 -4.71
N SER A 113 -8.69 -16.60 -4.06
CA SER A 113 -9.03 -15.20 -3.84
C SER A 113 -8.01 -14.52 -2.92
N VAL A 114 -7.74 -13.25 -3.20
CA VAL A 114 -6.83 -12.43 -2.41
C VAL A 114 -7.65 -11.44 -1.59
N PRO A 115 -7.42 -11.33 -0.27
CA PRO A 115 -8.10 -10.35 0.58
C PRO A 115 -7.96 -8.92 0.05
N HIS A 116 -8.95 -8.07 0.34
CA HIS A 116 -8.90 -6.66 -0.07
C HIS A 116 -7.85 -5.86 0.69
N VAL A 117 -7.52 -6.28 1.91
CA VAL A 117 -6.48 -5.68 2.76
C VAL A 117 -5.52 -6.77 3.26
N ILE A 118 -4.27 -6.42 3.43
CA ILE A 118 -3.24 -7.30 3.98
C ILE A 118 -2.52 -6.54 5.11
N PRO A 119 -2.51 -7.06 6.33
CA PRO A 119 -3.19 -8.27 6.83
C PRO A 119 -4.71 -8.22 6.69
N ASP A 120 -5.36 -9.40 6.59
CA ASP A 120 -6.81 -9.51 6.43
C ASP A 120 -7.58 -9.13 7.71
N ALA A 121 -7.77 -7.85 7.89
CA ALA A 121 -8.57 -7.29 8.98
C ALA A 121 -10.08 -7.24 8.69
N LEU A 122 -10.51 -7.62 7.48
CA LEU A 122 -11.91 -7.58 7.05
C LEU A 122 -12.60 -8.95 7.05
N GLY A 123 -11.91 -9.99 7.51
CA GLY A 123 -12.48 -11.31 7.72
C GLY A 123 -12.83 -12.06 6.44
N GLY A 124 -11.87 -12.22 5.54
CA GLY A 124 -12.01 -13.01 4.31
C GLY A 124 -12.68 -12.29 3.14
N LYS A 125 -12.88 -10.98 3.22
CA LYS A 125 -13.40 -10.21 2.08
C LYS A 125 -12.31 -10.02 1.04
N GLY A 126 -12.50 -10.55 -0.14
CA GLY A 126 -11.51 -10.51 -1.21
C GLY A 126 -12.06 -10.87 -2.58
N GLY A 127 -11.16 -11.09 -3.53
CA GLY A 127 -11.51 -11.58 -4.85
C GLY A 127 -12.13 -10.55 -5.79
N SER A 128 -11.75 -9.28 -5.66
CA SER A 128 -12.20 -8.21 -6.57
C SER A 128 -11.13 -7.86 -7.59
N ALA A 129 -11.56 -7.67 -8.85
CA ALA A 129 -10.70 -7.10 -9.89
C ALA A 129 -10.17 -5.73 -9.46
N ALA A 130 -8.99 -5.38 -9.92
CA ALA A 130 -8.22 -4.17 -9.58
C ALA A 130 -7.68 -4.10 -8.14
N TRP A 131 -8.26 -4.79 -7.18
CA TRP A 131 -7.70 -4.91 -5.81
C TRP A 131 -6.81 -6.13 -5.69
N SER A 132 -7.36 -7.31 -5.85
CA SER A 132 -6.65 -8.58 -5.75
C SER A 132 -5.58 -8.79 -6.83
N ASP A 133 -5.61 -7.99 -7.89
CA ASP A 133 -4.56 -7.93 -8.93
C ASP A 133 -3.18 -7.55 -8.36
N ALA A 134 -3.13 -7.00 -7.14
CA ALA A 134 -1.88 -6.75 -6.41
C ALA A 134 -0.97 -7.98 -6.33
N ALA A 135 -1.56 -9.18 -6.22
CA ALA A 135 -0.81 -10.45 -6.20
C ALA A 135 0.05 -10.65 -7.45
N VAL A 136 -0.32 -10.06 -8.59
CA VAL A 136 0.43 -10.16 -9.86
C VAL A 136 1.19 -8.87 -10.17
N ILE A 137 0.51 -7.72 -10.00
CA ILE A 137 1.06 -6.43 -10.41
C ILE A 137 2.24 -6.02 -9.52
N CYS A 138 2.14 -6.18 -8.20
CA CYS A 138 3.22 -5.77 -7.30
C CYS A 138 4.52 -6.56 -7.53
N PRO A 139 4.54 -7.91 -7.54
CA PRO A 139 5.76 -8.66 -7.84
C PRO A 139 6.36 -8.32 -9.19
N TRP A 140 5.50 -8.12 -10.20
CA TRP A 140 5.94 -7.74 -11.54
C TRP A 140 6.62 -6.37 -11.56
N GLN A 141 6.02 -5.36 -10.91
CA GLN A 141 6.62 -4.03 -10.83
C GLN A 141 7.95 -4.03 -10.07
N LEU A 142 8.06 -4.81 -8.99
CA LEU A 142 9.32 -4.98 -8.28
C LEU A 142 10.39 -5.62 -9.17
N TYR A 143 10.04 -6.65 -9.92
CA TYR A 143 10.95 -7.25 -10.89
C TYR A 143 11.41 -6.25 -11.95
N LEU A 144 10.50 -5.49 -12.53
CA LEU A 144 10.85 -4.47 -13.53
C LEU A 144 11.78 -3.39 -12.98
N THR A 145 11.62 -3.03 -11.70
CA THR A 145 12.41 -1.97 -11.06
C THR A 145 13.79 -2.46 -10.62
N TYR A 146 13.84 -3.64 -10.00
CA TYR A 146 15.04 -4.13 -9.31
C TYR A 146 15.78 -5.24 -10.06
N GLY A 147 15.18 -5.83 -11.09
CA GLY A 147 15.78 -6.92 -11.89
C GLY A 147 15.90 -8.27 -11.16
N ASN A 148 15.42 -8.38 -9.92
CA ASN A 148 15.54 -9.60 -9.14
C ASN A 148 14.38 -10.55 -9.43
N LYS A 149 14.73 -11.71 -10.06
CA LYS A 149 13.76 -12.76 -10.41
C LYS A 149 13.28 -13.58 -9.22
N GLU A 150 13.96 -13.52 -8.09
CA GLU A 150 13.58 -14.28 -6.89
C GLU A 150 12.19 -13.90 -6.39
N ILE A 151 11.82 -12.61 -6.51
CA ILE A 151 10.49 -12.16 -6.13
C ILE A 151 9.39 -12.82 -6.98
N LEU A 152 9.62 -13.00 -8.27
CA LEU A 152 8.68 -13.70 -9.15
C LEU A 152 8.60 -15.18 -8.81
N ALA A 153 9.74 -15.82 -8.53
CA ALA A 153 9.77 -17.21 -8.13
C ALA A 153 9.05 -17.44 -6.79
N ALA A 154 9.28 -16.57 -5.81
CA ALA A 154 8.65 -16.65 -4.49
C ALA A 154 7.13 -16.43 -4.56
N GLN A 155 6.65 -15.57 -5.45
CA GLN A 155 5.24 -15.21 -5.56
C GLN A 155 4.50 -16.01 -6.65
N PHE A 156 5.18 -16.83 -7.45
CA PHE A 156 4.61 -17.47 -8.64
C PHE A 156 3.34 -18.27 -8.33
N GLU A 157 3.32 -19.02 -7.25
CA GLU A 157 2.15 -19.82 -6.88
C GLU A 157 0.95 -18.94 -6.49
N SER A 158 1.18 -17.88 -5.72
CA SER A 158 0.14 -16.91 -5.39
C SER A 158 -0.41 -16.22 -6.63
N MET A 159 0.48 -15.78 -7.53
CA MET A 159 0.10 -15.18 -8.82
C MET A 159 -0.75 -16.14 -9.66
N ARG A 160 -0.31 -17.41 -9.76
CA ARG A 160 -1.02 -18.44 -10.53
C ARG A 160 -2.42 -18.70 -9.96
N ARG A 161 -2.55 -18.82 -8.65
CA ARG A 161 -3.82 -19.07 -7.96
C ARG A 161 -4.81 -17.93 -8.18
N TRP A 162 -4.34 -16.68 -8.14
CA TRP A 162 -5.19 -15.53 -8.45
C TRP A 162 -5.68 -15.54 -9.91
N VAL A 163 -4.79 -15.82 -10.87
CA VAL A 163 -5.18 -15.93 -12.29
C VAL A 163 -6.19 -17.05 -12.51
N GLU A 164 -6.02 -18.21 -11.87
CA GLU A 164 -6.98 -19.32 -11.96
C GLU A 164 -8.31 -18.96 -11.28
N TYR A 165 -8.30 -18.22 -10.17
CA TYR A 165 -9.53 -17.69 -9.57
C TYR A 165 -10.31 -16.83 -10.55
N MET A 166 -9.66 -15.85 -11.18
CA MET A 166 -10.30 -15.02 -12.21
C MET A 166 -10.85 -15.85 -13.37
N ARG A 167 -10.08 -16.82 -13.84
CA ARG A 167 -10.50 -17.72 -14.93
C ARG A 167 -11.76 -18.51 -14.56
N ASN A 168 -11.80 -19.08 -13.35
CA ASN A 168 -12.92 -19.88 -12.86
C ASN A 168 -14.20 -19.05 -12.65
N HIS A 169 -14.07 -17.75 -12.37
CA HIS A 169 -15.19 -16.82 -12.19
C HIS A 169 -15.59 -16.12 -13.51
N SER A 170 -14.87 -16.38 -14.59
CA SER A 170 -15.10 -15.78 -15.90
C SER A 170 -15.86 -16.72 -16.82
N ARG A 171 -16.73 -16.16 -17.66
CA ARG A 171 -17.36 -16.89 -18.77
C ARG A 171 -16.88 -16.28 -20.10
N ARG A 172 -16.24 -17.08 -20.93
CA ARG A 172 -15.63 -16.62 -22.20
C ARG A 172 -14.66 -15.44 -21.96
N TYR A 173 -13.82 -15.56 -20.90
CA TYR A 173 -12.86 -14.55 -20.47
C TYR A 173 -13.46 -13.20 -20.01
N ILE A 174 -14.76 -13.16 -19.72
CA ILE A 174 -15.43 -11.98 -19.18
C ILE A 174 -15.93 -12.31 -17.79
N TRP A 175 -15.44 -11.59 -16.79
CA TRP A 175 -15.86 -11.70 -15.41
C TRP A 175 -16.93 -10.63 -15.10
N LYS A 176 -18.17 -11.09 -14.83
CA LYS A 176 -19.34 -10.20 -14.65
C LYS A 176 -20.02 -10.35 -13.29
N LYS A 177 -19.61 -11.32 -12.50
CA LYS A 177 -20.26 -11.66 -11.22
C LYS A 177 -19.28 -11.47 -10.07
N GLY A 178 -19.81 -11.20 -8.89
CA GLY A 178 -19.05 -10.99 -7.69
C GLY A 178 -19.11 -9.54 -7.22
N HIS A 179 -18.44 -9.27 -6.09
CA HIS A 179 -18.28 -7.91 -5.60
C HIS A 179 -17.07 -7.27 -6.26
N HIS A 180 -17.28 -6.14 -6.92
CA HIS A 180 -16.21 -5.32 -7.49
C HIS A 180 -16.46 -3.87 -7.11
N PHE A 181 -15.40 -3.15 -6.83
CA PHE A 181 -15.48 -1.73 -6.48
C PHE A 181 -15.75 -0.86 -7.71
N GLY A 182 -15.44 -1.38 -8.91
CA GLY A 182 -15.62 -0.65 -10.15
C GLY A 182 -14.75 0.61 -10.21
N ASP A 183 -15.34 1.67 -10.70
CA ASP A 183 -14.75 3.00 -10.61
C ASP A 183 -15.07 3.56 -9.22
N TRP A 184 -14.05 3.59 -8.36
CA TRP A 184 -14.19 3.90 -6.95
C TRP A 184 -14.66 5.35 -6.76
N LEU A 185 -15.70 5.54 -5.99
CA LEU A 185 -16.33 6.83 -5.71
C LEU A 185 -17.02 7.51 -6.92
N CYS A 186 -17.36 6.78 -7.95
CA CYS A 186 -18.19 7.32 -9.03
C CYS A 186 -19.68 7.42 -8.61
#